data_391bec4ead166dcaa8584bac78d3b8f9
#
_entry.id   391bec4ead166dcaa8584bac78d3b8f9
#
_cell.length_a   1.000
_cell.length_b   1.000
_cell.length_c   1.000
_cell.angle_alpha   90.00
_cell.angle_beta   90.00
_cell.angle_gamma   90.00
#
_symmetry.space_group_name_H-M   'P 1'
#
loop_
_entity.id
_entity.type
_entity.pdbx_description
1 polymer ?
#
loop_
_entity_poly.entity_id
_entity_poly.type
_entity_poly.pdbx_seq_one_letter_code
_entity_poly.pdbx_strand_id
1 'polypeptide(L)'
;MGTGIVLPDLKQSSAFWQQLNIGRHQLRLVDYRQFSDAALDYQSLAQAVEQLVRQVPQPVTLIGDGIGAIIALKVAVTAFGRIDNLLLVKPQYEIPTARLKRQAARWRLLPQGSFKDRPLDKKSSLALLQSLYDVDLTNQLMHIQCPTTVFCGSRDRQNRTAAQGLSNRLFDGHLIWIDKMEAAINDDGLKSLGNQLR
;
A
#
# COMPACT_ATOMS: atom_id res chain seq x y z
N MET A 1 -13.52 10.18 15.97
CA MET A 1 -13.68 8.85 15.42
C MET A 1 -13.39 8.96 13.93
N GLY A 2 -12.38 8.29 13.43
CA GLY A 2 -11.93 8.43 12.03
C GLY A 2 -12.04 7.12 11.26
N THR A 3 -11.64 7.14 9.99
CA THR A 3 -11.67 5.98 9.11
C THR A 3 -10.26 5.57 8.72
N GLY A 4 -9.89 4.32 9.02
CA GLY A 4 -8.68 3.68 8.49
C GLY A 4 -9.00 2.90 7.22
N ILE A 5 -8.43 3.30 6.09
CA ILE A 5 -8.59 2.61 4.80
C ILE A 5 -7.33 1.82 4.52
N VAL A 6 -7.44 0.51 4.37
CA VAL A 6 -6.30 -0.39 4.11
C VAL A 6 -6.28 -0.83 2.66
N LEU A 7 -5.14 -0.62 2.01
CA LEU A 7 -4.79 -1.07 0.67
C LEU A 7 -3.76 -2.22 0.81
N PRO A 8 -4.18 -3.49 0.68
CA PRO A 8 -3.28 -4.63 0.91
C PRO A 8 -2.29 -4.85 -0.23
N ASP A 9 -1.19 -5.56 0.05
CA ASP A 9 -0.34 -6.13 -1.00
C ASP A 9 -1.09 -7.26 -1.71
N LEU A 10 -0.83 -7.47 -2.99
CA LEU A 10 -1.42 -8.56 -3.80
C LEU A 10 -1.08 -9.97 -3.29
N LYS A 11 -0.14 -10.11 -2.36
CA LYS A 11 0.23 -11.38 -1.74
C LYS A 11 -0.43 -11.63 -0.39
N GLN A 12 -1.07 -10.60 0.19
CA GLN A 12 -1.61 -10.65 1.55
C GLN A 12 -3.11 -10.92 1.51
N SER A 13 -3.59 -11.83 2.35
CA SER A 13 -5.03 -12.11 2.46
C SER A 13 -5.78 -11.02 3.22
N SER A 14 -7.06 -10.86 2.93
CA SER A 14 -7.94 -9.94 3.65
C SER A 14 -8.07 -10.30 5.14
N ALA A 15 -8.07 -11.60 5.47
CA ALA A 15 -8.18 -12.09 6.84
C ALA A 15 -7.03 -11.61 7.75
N PHE A 16 -5.83 -11.43 7.18
CA PHE A 16 -4.70 -10.90 7.93
C PHE A 16 -4.96 -9.47 8.43
N TRP A 17 -5.50 -8.61 7.57
CA TRP A 17 -5.76 -7.21 7.90
C TRP A 17 -6.93 -6.99 8.86
N GLN A 18 -7.86 -7.94 8.96
CA GLN A 18 -8.94 -7.91 9.95
C GLN A 18 -8.44 -7.98 11.40
N GLN A 19 -7.19 -8.42 11.61
CA GLN A 19 -6.54 -8.46 12.92
C GLN A 19 -5.95 -7.10 13.33
N LEU A 20 -5.93 -6.10 12.45
CA LEU A 20 -5.41 -4.78 12.75
C LEU A 20 -6.34 -4.08 13.77
N ASN A 21 -5.80 -3.82 14.95
CA ASN A 21 -6.52 -3.08 16.00
C ASN A 21 -6.33 -1.57 15.79
N ILE A 22 -7.38 -0.91 15.38
CA ILE A 22 -7.42 0.54 15.14
C ILE A 22 -8.20 1.32 16.22
N GLY A 23 -8.39 0.72 17.40
CA GLY A 23 -9.08 1.35 18.51
C GLY A 23 -10.54 1.71 18.19
N ARG A 24 -10.90 2.99 18.29
CA ARG A 24 -12.26 3.49 18.01
C ARG A 24 -12.51 3.89 16.56
N HIS A 25 -11.52 3.73 15.68
CA HIS A 25 -11.65 4.05 14.27
C HIS A 25 -12.42 2.95 13.51
N GLN A 26 -13.03 3.30 12.40
CA GLN A 26 -13.65 2.35 11.48
C GLN A 26 -12.59 1.79 10.53
N LEU A 27 -12.42 0.47 10.45
CA LEU A 27 -11.54 -0.17 9.48
C LEU A 27 -12.31 -0.45 8.18
N ARG A 28 -11.79 0.06 7.08
CA ARG A 28 -12.26 -0.26 5.73
C ARG A 28 -11.14 -0.93 4.95
N LEU A 29 -11.25 -2.23 4.78
CA LEU A 29 -10.34 -3.00 3.94
C LEU A 29 -10.81 -2.91 2.48
N VAL A 30 -9.92 -2.47 1.59
CA VAL A 30 -10.23 -2.36 0.17
C VAL A 30 -10.09 -3.73 -0.49
N ASP A 31 -11.18 -4.24 -1.02
CA ASP A 31 -11.18 -5.37 -1.94
C ASP A 31 -11.05 -4.84 -3.37
N TYR A 32 -9.91 -5.06 -4.00
CA TYR A 32 -9.65 -4.57 -5.36
C TYR A 32 -10.59 -5.20 -6.41
N ARG A 33 -11.22 -6.34 -6.10
CA ARG A 33 -12.18 -6.99 -7.00
C ARG A 33 -13.42 -6.14 -7.27
N GLN A 34 -13.79 -5.27 -6.31
CA GLN A 34 -14.93 -4.35 -6.49
C GLN A 34 -14.73 -3.32 -7.60
N PHE A 35 -13.49 -3.13 -8.08
CA PHE A 35 -13.13 -2.18 -9.13
C PHE A 35 -12.83 -2.87 -10.47
N SER A 36 -13.12 -4.17 -10.62
CA SER A 36 -12.61 -5.02 -11.70
C SER A 36 -13.47 -5.02 -13.00
N ASP A 37 -14.46 -4.14 -13.14
CA ASP A 37 -15.32 -4.09 -14.33
C ASP A 37 -14.61 -3.56 -15.60
N ALA A 38 -13.41 -3.00 -15.46
CA ALA A 38 -12.52 -2.60 -16.54
C ALA A 38 -11.13 -3.21 -16.35
N ALA A 39 -10.27 -3.13 -17.37
CA ALA A 39 -8.87 -3.55 -17.24
C ALA A 39 -8.23 -2.80 -16.08
N LEU A 40 -8.05 -3.47 -14.93
CA LEU A 40 -7.55 -2.87 -13.70
C LEU A 40 -6.06 -2.53 -13.89
N ASP A 41 -5.78 -1.28 -14.11
CA ASP A 41 -4.43 -0.72 -14.14
C ASP A 41 -4.16 0.16 -12.90
N TYR A 42 -2.93 0.57 -12.75
CA TYR A 42 -2.49 1.42 -11.65
C TYR A 42 -3.25 2.75 -11.56
N GLN A 43 -3.51 3.39 -12.71
CA GLN A 43 -4.14 4.71 -12.75
C GLN A 43 -5.64 4.63 -12.38
N SER A 44 -6.37 3.71 -13.00
CA SER A 44 -7.78 3.48 -12.71
C SER A 44 -8.01 3.05 -11.26
N LEU A 45 -7.13 2.20 -10.72
CA LEU A 45 -7.21 1.77 -9.32
C LEU A 45 -6.93 2.95 -8.36
N ALA A 46 -5.91 3.77 -8.64
CA ALA A 46 -5.63 4.94 -7.83
C ALA A 46 -6.80 5.93 -7.83
N GLN A 47 -7.43 6.18 -8.99
CA GLN A 47 -8.62 7.02 -9.11
C GLN A 47 -9.82 6.47 -8.32
N ALA A 48 -10.07 5.16 -8.40
CA ALA A 48 -11.15 4.53 -7.64
C ALA A 48 -10.93 4.63 -6.13
N VAL A 49 -9.70 4.43 -5.66
CA VAL A 49 -9.34 4.61 -4.24
C VAL A 49 -9.43 6.08 -3.83
N GLU A 50 -9.05 7.03 -4.69
CA GLU A 50 -9.22 8.46 -4.41
C GLU A 50 -10.70 8.82 -4.22
N GLN A 51 -11.58 8.34 -5.09
CA GLN A 51 -13.03 8.54 -4.94
C GLN A 51 -13.52 7.96 -3.61
N LEU A 52 -13.07 6.77 -3.23
CA LEU A 52 -13.40 6.17 -1.96
C LEU A 52 -12.97 7.04 -0.77
N VAL A 53 -11.73 7.58 -0.79
CA VAL A 53 -11.20 8.50 0.23
C VAL A 53 -12.06 9.75 0.33
N ARG A 54 -12.52 10.30 -0.81
CA ARG A 54 -13.37 11.50 -0.83
C ARG A 54 -14.78 11.27 -0.28
N GLN A 55 -15.27 10.03 -0.28
CA GLN A 55 -16.63 9.69 0.19
C GLN A 55 -16.69 9.42 1.69
N VAL A 56 -15.57 9.16 2.36
CA VAL A 56 -15.57 8.89 3.80
C VAL A 56 -15.36 10.16 4.61
N PRO A 57 -15.95 10.25 5.83
CA PRO A 57 -15.73 11.40 6.71
C PRO A 57 -14.30 11.42 7.24
N GLN A 58 -13.75 12.62 7.38
CA GLN A 58 -12.47 12.84 8.04
C GLN A 58 -12.61 12.69 9.57
N PRO A 59 -11.52 12.37 10.29
CA PRO A 59 -10.17 12.15 9.78
C PRO A 59 -10.01 10.79 9.09
N VAL A 60 -9.23 10.79 8.00
CA VAL A 60 -8.92 9.61 7.20
C VAL A 60 -7.46 9.22 7.36
N THR A 61 -7.20 8.00 7.78
CA THR A 61 -5.87 7.39 7.72
C THR A 61 -5.82 6.40 6.57
N LEU A 62 -4.94 6.66 5.60
CA LEU A 62 -4.71 5.74 4.49
C LEU A 62 -3.52 4.83 4.80
N ILE A 63 -3.74 3.53 4.73
CA ILE A 63 -2.74 2.50 5.05
C ILE A 63 -2.45 1.69 3.79
N GLY A 64 -1.20 1.66 3.36
CA GLY A 64 -0.78 0.92 2.17
C GLY A 64 0.31 -0.10 2.46
N ASP A 65 0.18 -1.31 1.94
CA ASP A 65 1.20 -2.36 2.03
C ASP A 65 1.70 -2.77 0.64
N GLY A 66 3.00 -2.72 0.40
CA GLY A 66 3.64 -3.13 -0.84
C GLY A 66 3.08 -2.40 -2.07
N ILE A 67 2.35 -3.10 -2.94
CA ILE A 67 1.66 -2.47 -4.09
C ILE A 67 0.58 -1.51 -3.61
N GLY A 68 -0.15 -1.84 -2.54
CA GLY A 68 -1.09 -0.92 -1.90
C GLY A 68 -0.41 0.37 -1.41
N ALA A 69 0.85 0.33 -0.98
CA ALA A 69 1.60 1.52 -0.61
C ALA A 69 1.91 2.43 -1.81
N ILE A 70 2.18 1.86 -2.99
CA ILE A 70 2.38 2.63 -4.23
C ILE A 70 1.08 3.36 -4.61
N ILE A 71 -0.06 2.67 -4.51
CA ILE A 71 -1.38 3.26 -4.76
C ILE A 71 -1.68 4.35 -3.73
N ALA A 72 -1.42 4.10 -2.44
CA ALA A 72 -1.61 5.06 -1.36
C ALA A 72 -0.79 6.33 -1.56
N LEU A 73 0.47 6.23 -1.99
CA LEU A 73 1.31 7.37 -2.36
C LEU A 73 0.68 8.18 -3.50
N LYS A 74 0.22 7.53 -4.56
CA LYS A 74 -0.44 8.22 -5.68
C LYS A 74 -1.70 8.95 -5.22
N VAL A 75 -2.52 8.31 -4.42
CA VAL A 75 -3.75 8.91 -3.87
C VAL A 75 -3.40 10.09 -2.95
N ALA A 76 -2.36 9.99 -2.11
CA ALA A 76 -1.93 11.08 -1.25
C ALA A 76 -1.46 12.31 -2.05
N VAL A 77 -0.87 12.11 -3.23
CA VAL A 77 -0.52 13.20 -4.16
C VAL A 77 -1.76 13.88 -4.74
N THR A 78 -2.80 13.11 -5.11
CA THR A 78 -3.95 13.63 -5.86
C THR A 78 -5.13 14.04 -4.99
N ALA A 79 -5.32 13.39 -3.83
CA ALA A 79 -6.41 13.65 -2.88
C ALA A 79 -6.02 14.71 -1.83
N PHE A 80 -5.39 15.79 -2.25
CA PHE A 80 -4.89 16.87 -1.39
C PHE A 80 -5.90 17.29 -0.30
N GLY A 81 -5.44 17.34 0.96
CA GLY A 81 -6.24 17.75 2.11
C GLY A 81 -7.33 16.75 2.54
N ARG A 82 -7.37 15.54 1.96
CA ARG A 82 -8.36 14.51 2.30
C ARG A 82 -7.81 13.39 3.16
N ILE A 83 -6.49 13.26 3.22
CA ILE A 83 -5.79 12.25 4.03
C ILE A 83 -5.13 12.97 5.19
N ASP A 84 -5.51 12.59 6.41
CA ASP A 84 -4.97 13.17 7.64
C ASP A 84 -3.68 12.46 8.08
N ASN A 85 -3.56 11.16 7.81
CA ASN A 85 -2.35 10.37 8.07
C ASN A 85 -2.12 9.33 6.98
N LEU A 86 -0.86 9.10 6.63
CA LEU A 86 -0.44 8.10 5.66
C LEU A 86 0.50 7.08 6.33
N LEU A 87 0.11 5.81 6.34
CA LEU A 87 0.90 4.72 6.91
C LEU A 87 1.30 3.76 5.80
N LEU A 88 2.59 3.60 5.57
CA LEU A 88 3.13 2.85 4.43
C LEU A 88 4.03 1.72 4.89
N VAL A 89 3.70 0.49 4.54
CA VAL A 89 4.51 -0.68 4.82
C VAL A 89 5.31 -1.07 3.58
N LYS A 90 6.63 -1.17 3.71
CA LYS A 90 7.57 -1.52 2.63
C LYS A 90 7.30 -0.80 1.30
N PRO A 91 7.12 0.54 1.32
CA PRO A 91 6.77 1.29 0.13
C PRO A 91 7.90 1.30 -0.90
N GLN A 92 7.49 1.45 -2.16
CA GLN A 92 8.37 1.82 -3.27
C GLN A 92 7.79 3.09 -3.91
N TYR A 93 8.62 4.06 -4.24
CA TYR A 93 8.21 5.29 -4.93
C TYR A 93 8.83 5.38 -6.32
N GLU A 94 9.96 4.73 -6.52
CA GLU A 94 10.58 4.42 -7.80
C GLU A 94 10.53 2.90 -8.01
N ILE A 95 9.79 2.46 -9.01
CA ILE A 95 9.45 1.05 -9.14
C ILE A 95 10.53 0.29 -9.91
N PRO A 96 11.20 -0.70 -9.30
CA PRO A 96 12.20 -1.52 -9.99
C PRO A 96 11.55 -2.44 -11.03
N THR A 97 11.36 -1.96 -12.25
CA THR A 97 10.68 -2.67 -13.35
C THR A 97 11.21 -4.09 -13.57
N ALA A 98 12.51 -4.30 -13.48
CA ALA A 98 13.12 -5.63 -13.59
C ALA A 98 12.63 -6.59 -12.49
N ARG A 99 12.35 -6.09 -11.29
CA ARG A 99 11.78 -6.87 -10.17
C ARG A 99 10.33 -7.28 -10.47
N LEU A 100 9.53 -6.33 -10.96
CA LEU A 100 8.14 -6.61 -11.34
C LEU A 100 8.05 -7.61 -12.50
N LYS A 101 8.90 -7.48 -13.51
CA LYS A 101 8.99 -8.43 -14.64
C LYS A 101 9.31 -9.85 -14.14
N ARG A 102 10.27 -10.00 -13.22
CA ARG A 102 10.57 -11.30 -12.60
C ARG A 102 9.41 -11.85 -11.77
N GLN A 103 8.71 -10.99 -11.03
CA GLN A 103 7.51 -11.38 -10.27
C GLN A 103 6.39 -11.83 -11.21
N ALA A 104 6.11 -11.07 -12.26
CA ALA A 104 5.11 -11.42 -13.27
C ALA A 104 5.43 -12.76 -13.97
N ALA A 105 6.70 -13.00 -14.32
CA ALA A 105 7.14 -14.27 -14.91
C ALA A 105 6.86 -15.45 -13.96
N ARG A 106 7.20 -15.33 -12.68
CA ARG A 106 6.88 -16.35 -11.66
C ARG A 106 5.38 -16.58 -11.54
N TRP A 107 4.58 -15.52 -11.51
CA TRP A 107 3.12 -15.62 -11.35
C TRP A 107 2.43 -16.24 -12.56
N ARG A 108 2.98 -16.06 -13.77
CA ARG A 108 2.48 -16.74 -14.99
C ARG A 108 2.56 -18.27 -14.86
N LEU A 109 3.58 -18.78 -14.16
CA LEU A 109 3.79 -20.22 -13.94
C LEU A 109 2.89 -20.80 -12.82
N LEU A 110 2.35 -19.97 -11.93
CA LEU A 110 1.50 -20.44 -10.84
C LEU A 110 0.11 -20.85 -11.38
N PRO A 111 -0.51 -21.92 -10.84
CA PRO A 111 -1.88 -22.27 -11.16
C PRO A 111 -2.86 -21.19 -10.67
N GLN A 112 -4.02 -21.08 -11.34
CA GLN A 112 -5.03 -20.06 -11.01
C GLN A 112 -5.53 -20.17 -9.57
N GLY A 113 -5.63 -21.37 -9.02
CA GLY A 113 -6.01 -21.64 -7.63
C GLY A 113 -5.12 -20.96 -6.58
N SER A 114 -3.85 -20.68 -6.92
CA SER A 114 -2.92 -19.95 -6.02
C SER A 114 -3.33 -18.48 -5.79
N PHE A 115 -4.33 -17.97 -6.49
CA PHE A 115 -4.83 -16.60 -6.37
C PHE A 115 -6.19 -16.51 -5.67
N LYS A 116 -6.75 -17.64 -5.22
CA LYS A 116 -8.10 -17.70 -4.61
C LYS A 116 -8.25 -16.77 -3.41
N ASP A 117 -7.24 -16.74 -2.52
CA ASP A 117 -7.26 -15.95 -1.28
C ASP A 117 -6.53 -14.62 -1.39
N ARG A 118 -6.13 -14.22 -2.60
CA ARG A 118 -5.48 -12.94 -2.87
C ARG A 118 -6.49 -11.84 -3.19
N PRO A 119 -6.10 -10.55 -3.01
CA PRO A 119 -6.96 -9.41 -3.33
C PRO A 119 -7.41 -9.32 -4.79
N LEU A 120 -6.70 -9.99 -5.71
CA LEU A 120 -7.03 -10.04 -7.14
C LEU A 120 -6.79 -11.44 -7.71
N ASP A 121 -7.55 -11.80 -8.75
CA ASP A 121 -7.28 -12.98 -9.56
C ASP A 121 -5.95 -12.88 -10.32
N LYS A 122 -5.53 -13.97 -10.96
CA LYS A 122 -4.24 -14.06 -11.66
C LYS A 122 -4.13 -13.05 -12.80
N LYS A 123 -5.19 -12.90 -13.62
CA LYS A 123 -5.18 -12.01 -14.81
C LYS A 123 -5.07 -10.56 -14.38
N SER A 124 -5.92 -10.13 -13.46
CA SER A 124 -5.94 -8.76 -12.93
C SER A 124 -4.66 -8.42 -12.16
N SER A 125 -4.12 -9.39 -11.40
CA SER A 125 -2.82 -9.21 -10.71
C SER A 125 -1.67 -8.98 -11.69
N LEU A 126 -1.64 -9.72 -12.81
CA LEU A 126 -0.59 -9.56 -13.84
C LEU A 126 -0.74 -8.24 -14.60
N ALA A 127 -1.98 -7.83 -14.92
CA ALA A 127 -2.26 -6.56 -15.57
C ALA A 127 -1.82 -5.37 -14.69
N LEU A 128 -2.18 -5.40 -13.40
CA LEU A 128 -1.76 -4.37 -12.43
C LEU A 128 -0.23 -4.32 -12.28
N LEU A 129 0.46 -5.47 -12.21
CA LEU A 129 1.92 -5.48 -12.18
C LEU A 129 2.55 -4.85 -13.42
N GLN A 130 1.96 -5.08 -14.60
CA GLN A 130 2.46 -4.52 -15.86
C GLN A 130 2.25 -3.00 -15.94
N SER A 131 1.12 -2.50 -15.44
CA SER A 131 0.83 -1.06 -15.42
C SER A 131 1.71 -0.27 -14.44
N LEU A 132 2.41 -0.95 -13.54
CA LEU A 132 3.38 -0.36 -12.61
C LEU A 132 4.80 -0.26 -13.22
N TYR A 133 5.04 -0.77 -14.43
CA TYR A 133 6.36 -0.65 -15.05
C TYR A 133 6.68 0.83 -15.29
N ASP A 134 7.90 1.22 -14.96
CA ASP A 134 8.43 2.58 -15.12
C ASP A 134 7.68 3.67 -14.34
N VAL A 135 6.86 3.29 -13.34
CA VAL A 135 6.25 4.26 -12.43
C VAL A 135 7.32 4.82 -11.50
N ASP A 136 7.45 6.14 -11.53
CA ASP A 136 8.31 6.92 -10.65
C ASP A 136 7.51 8.08 -10.05
N LEU A 137 7.42 8.11 -8.72
CA LEU A 137 6.72 9.15 -7.95
C LEU A 137 7.68 10.17 -7.33
N THR A 138 8.99 10.05 -7.57
CA THR A 138 10.02 10.84 -6.90
C THR A 138 9.71 12.33 -6.91
N ASN A 139 9.38 12.89 -8.07
CA ASN A 139 9.08 14.31 -8.24
C ASN A 139 7.70 14.72 -7.71
N GLN A 140 6.84 13.76 -7.37
CA GLN A 140 5.49 13.99 -6.86
C GLN A 140 5.44 13.96 -5.32
N LEU A 141 6.45 13.40 -4.65
CA LEU A 141 6.47 13.24 -3.18
C LEU A 141 6.35 14.57 -2.43
N MET A 142 6.86 15.65 -3.01
CA MET A 142 6.78 17.00 -2.44
C MET A 142 5.34 17.53 -2.29
N HIS A 143 4.37 16.92 -2.97
CA HIS A 143 2.95 17.28 -2.87
C HIS A 143 2.23 16.56 -1.72
N ILE A 144 2.88 15.60 -1.07
CA ILE A 144 2.33 14.90 0.09
C ILE A 144 2.58 15.75 1.33
N GLN A 145 1.50 16.31 1.92
CA GLN A 145 1.59 17.22 3.05
C GLN A 145 1.10 16.62 4.38
N CYS A 146 0.44 15.45 4.32
CA CYS A 146 0.02 14.78 5.55
C CYS A 146 1.20 14.08 6.24
N PRO A 147 1.17 13.98 7.58
CA PRO A 147 2.10 13.15 8.33
C PRO A 147 2.16 11.74 7.74
N THR A 148 3.36 11.26 7.48
CA THR A 148 3.57 9.97 6.82
C THR A 148 4.52 9.10 7.63
N THR A 149 4.06 7.95 8.08
CA THR A 149 4.90 6.95 8.75
C THR A 149 5.20 5.79 7.79
N VAL A 150 6.48 5.55 7.58
CA VAL A 150 7.00 4.45 6.77
C VAL A 150 7.43 3.32 7.69
N PHE A 151 6.93 2.10 7.44
CA PHE A 151 7.31 0.89 8.18
C PHE A 151 8.11 -0.03 7.28
N CYS A 152 9.24 -0.50 7.79
CA CYS A 152 10.08 -1.45 7.08
C CYS A 152 10.66 -2.47 8.04
N GLY A 153 10.76 -3.71 7.61
CA GLY A 153 11.38 -4.75 8.42
C GLY A 153 12.88 -4.55 8.57
N SER A 154 13.42 -4.79 9.78
CA SER A 154 14.86 -4.73 10.03
C SER A 154 15.64 -5.76 9.19
N ARG A 155 14.98 -6.84 8.76
CA ARG A 155 15.53 -7.89 7.90
C ARG A 155 15.12 -7.79 6.43
N ASP A 156 14.30 -6.80 6.06
CA ASP A 156 13.88 -6.59 4.67
C ASP A 156 14.93 -5.85 3.85
N ARG A 157 15.95 -6.59 3.42
CA ARG A 157 17.06 -6.04 2.61
C ARG A 157 16.61 -5.42 1.29
N GLN A 158 15.44 -5.81 0.77
CA GLN A 158 14.98 -5.38 -0.54
C GLN A 158 14.30 -4.00 -0.53
N ASN A 159 13.67 -3.63 0.59
CA ASN A 159 12.88 -2.41 0.68
C ASN A 159 13.53 -1.34 1.58
N ARG A 160 14.59 -1.66 2.33
CA ARG A 160 15.27 -0.74 3.27
C ARG A 160 15.67 0.58 2.63
N THR A 161 16.36 0.53 1.49
CA THR A 161 16.84 1.74 0.81
C THR A 161 15.69 2.61 0.33
N ALA A 162 14.65 2.00 -0.23
CA ALA A 162 13.46 2.72 -0.66
C ALA A 162 12.69 3.34 0.53
N ALA A 163 12.52 2.59 1.63
CA ALA A 163 11.85 3.08 2.84
C ALA A 163 12.59 4.28 3.44
N GLN A 164 13.91 4.19 3.61
CA GLN A 164 14.73 5.29 4.09
C GLN A 164 14.71 6.48 3.12
N GLY A 165 14.85 6.21 1.82
CA GLY A 165 14.83 7.26 0.79
C GLY A 165 13.48 7.98 0.75
N LEU A 166 12.37 7.27 0.92
CA LEU A 166 11.04 7.86 0.97
C LEU A 166 10.85 8.76 2.19
N SER A 167 11.14 8.25 3.39
CA SER A 167 10.97 9.04 4.63
C SER A 167 11.79 10.33 4.61
N ASN A 168 12.98 10.32 4.02
CA ASN A 168 13.84 11.50 3.91
C ASN A 168 13.35 12.52 2.86
N ARG A 169 12.50 12.14 1.91
CA ARG A 169 11.99 13.01 0.85
C ARG A 169 10.64 13.63 1.15
N LEU A 170 9.92 13.05 2.10
CA LEU A 170 8.61 13.55 2.53
C LEU A 170 8.79 14.74 3.47
N PHE A 171 7.87 15.70 3.41
CA PHE A 171 7.90 16.90 4.26
C PHE A 171 7.80 16.53 5.76
N ASP A 172 6.88 15.62 6.08
CA ASP A 172 6.67 15.08 7.44
C ASP A 172 6.74 13.56 7.39
N GLY A 173 7.95 13.04 7.14
CA GLY A 173 8.22 11.61 6.96
C GLY A 173 8.93 10.98 8.14
N HIS A 174 8.33 9.97 8.74
CA HIS A 174 8.91 9.18 9.84
C HIS A 174 9.15 7.74 9.41
N LEU A 175 10.28 7.15 9.83
CA LEU A 175 10.62 5.76 9.54
C LEU A 175 10.64 4.94 10.83
N ILE A 176 9.89 3.84 10.83
CA ILE A 176 9.87 2.87 11.92
C ILE A 176 10.40 1.53 11.41
N TRP A 177 11.47 1.04 12.05
CA TRP A 177 12.00 -0.29 11.83
C TRP A 177 11.26 -1.31 12.68
N ILE A 178 10.66 -2.31 12.05
CA ILE A 178 10.02 -3.44 12.78
C ILE A 178 11.04 -4.54 12.97
N ASP A 179 11.35 -4.85 14.23
CA ASP A 179 12.35 -5.88 14.53
C ASP A 179 11.95 -7.25 13.96
N LYS A 180 12.95 -7.97 13.45
CA LYS A 180 12.81 -9.31 12.83
C LYS A 180 11.82 -9.42 11.67
N MET A 181 11.11 -8.36 11.29
CA MET A 181 10.23 -8.37 10.12
C MET A 181 11.07 -8.45 8.84
N GLU A 182 10.66 -9.34 7.95
CA GLU A 182 11.17 -9.50 6.58
C GLU A 182 10.27 -8.73 5.59
N ALA A 183 10.19 -9.22 4.34
CA ALA A 183 9.39 -8.60 3.30
C ALA A 183 7.85 -8.72 3.50
N ALA A 184 7.38 -9.59 4.38
CA ALA A 184 5.97 -9.69 4.76
C ALA A 184 5.75 -9.02 6.12
N ILE A 185 4.65 -8.27 6.24
CA ILE A 185 4.26 -7.71 7.53
C ILE A 185 3.90 -8.85 8.49
N ASN A 186 4.37 -8.75 9.72
CA ASN A 186 4.13 -9.70 10.81
C ASN A 186 3.25 -9.07 11.92
N ASP A 187 2.98 -9.81 12.98
CA ASP A 187 2.14 -9.37 14.09
C ASP A 187 2.72 -8.12 14.79
N ASP A 188 4.04 -8.01 14.91
CA ASP A 188 4.68 -6.83 15.50
C ASP A 188 4.52 -5.60 14.59
N GLY A 189 4.52 -5.80 13.27
CA GLY A 189 4.18 -4.78 12.29
C GLY A 189 2.73 -4.32 12.43
N LEU A 190 1.77 -5.25 12.58
CA LEU A 190 0.36 -4.91 12.83
C LEU A 190 0.17 -4.14 14.13
N LYS A 191 0.83 -4.55 15.22
CA LYS A 191 0.80 -3.83 16.50
C LYS A 191 1.36 -2.41 16.35
N SER A 192 2.49 -2.28 15.64
CA SER A 192 3.13 -0.98 15.41
C SER A 192 2.23 -0.04 14.59
N LEU A 193 1.58 -0.54 13.55
CA LEU A 193 0.55 0.19 12.81
C LEU A 193 -0.61 0.62 13.70
N GLY A 194 -1.16 -0.30 14.50
CA GLY A 194 -2.26 -0.02 15.42
C GLY A 194 -1.93 1.07 16.45
N ASN A 195 -0.68 1.17 16.88
CA ASN A 195 -0.23 2.20 17.82
C ASN A 195 -0.21 3.61 17.20
N GLN A 196 -0.06 3.73 15.88
CA GLN A 196 -0.14 5.02 15.16
C GLN A 196 -1.59 5.49 14.94
N LEU A 197 -2.57 4.64 15.26
CA LEU A 197 -4.00 4.91 15.05
C LEU A 197 -4.76 5.19 16.36
N ARG A 198 -4.05 5.19 17.49
CA ARG A 198 -4.60 5.47 18.82
C ARG A 198 -4.37 6.93 19.20
#